data_2b31a2a8d75a0fa4410a30a4dadec9ae
#
_entry.id   2b31a2a8d75a0fa4410a30a4dadec9ae
#
_cell.length_a   1.000
_cell.length_b   1.000
_cell.length_c   1.000
_cell.angle_alpha   90.00
_cell.angle_beta   90.00
_cell.angle_gamma   90.00
#
_symmetry.space_group_name_H-M   'P 1'
#
loop_
_entity.id
_entity.type
_entity.pdbx_description
1 polymer ?
#
loop_
_entity_poly.entity_id
_entity_poly.type
_entity_poly.pdbx_seq_one_letter_code
_entity_poly.pdbx_strand_id
1 'polypeptide(L)'
;LKLIRKGAEADLYLHEWHGLQAIIKRRVRKKYRHRSLDLRIRRYRTVHEAQMIHEARKAGVPTPIVYEVDKDHFTIVMEYIPGMRVKELLESMDGEERRNLSHRIGGLIARLHKRNIIHGDLTTSNLIMAEPTRRNPEAGGEGMLFLIDFGLSYFSMELEDRGVDLHLLKRALNSSHFRVAGECYSHVISGYSEAIGEEYASKVLGKVEEIERRGRYALRSTP
;
A
#
# COMPACT_ATOMS: atom_id res chain seq x y z
N LEU A 1 24.25 -1.20 9.06
CA LEU A 1 23.23 -1.86 8.22
C LEU A 1 22.64 -3.05 8.97
N LYS A 2 21.35 -2.97 9.35
CA LYS A 2 20.65 -4.05 10.08
C LYS A 2 19.54 -4.60 9.18
N LEU A 3 19.57 -5.92 8.90
CA LEU A 3 18.51 -6.57 8.16
C LEU A 3 17.21 -6.57 9.01
N ILE A 4 16.12 -6.03 8.47
CA ILE A 4 14.80 -6.00 9.12
C ILE A 4 13.92 -7.14 8.58
N ARG A 5 13.94 -7.36 7.26
CA ARG A 5 13.06 -8.32 6.60
C ARG A 5 13.70 -8.87 5.34
N LYS A 6 13.65 -10.20 5.19
CA LYS A 6 13.84 -10.86 3.89
C LYS A 6 12.49 -11.01 3.20
N GLY A 7 12.37 -10.39 2.03
CA GLY A 7 11.17 -10.50 1.21
C GLY A 7 11.36 -11.38 -0.02
N ALA A 8 10.24 -11.77 -0.62
CA ALA A 8 10.31 -12.53 -1.86
C ALA A 8 10.95 -11.73 -3.00
N GLU A 9 10.73 -10.42 -3.09
CA GLU A 9 11.21 -9.57 -4.19
C GLU A 9 12.39 -8.68 -3.77
N ALA A 10 12.47 -8.27 -2.49
CA ALA A 10 13.51 -7.40 -1.97
C ALA A 10 13.77 -7.64 -0.49
N ASP A 11 15.00 -7.41 -0.06
CA ASP A 11 15.40 -7.35 1.33
C ASP A 11 15.33 -5.90 1.83
N LEU A 12 14.90 -5.73 3.08
CA LEU A 12 14.81 -4.44 3.76
C LEU A 12 15.84 -4.35 4.87
N TYR A 13 16.60 -3.25 4.87
CA TYR A 13 17.60 -2.98 5.89
C TYR A 13 17.32 -1.63 6.54
N LEU A 14 17.53 -1.55 7.86
CA LEU A 14 17.63 -0.28 8.58
C LEU A 14 19.06 0.23 8.48
N HIS A 15 19.20 1.50 8.16
CA HIS A 15 20.48 2.17 7.97
C HIS A 15 20.40 3.62 8.45
N GLU A 16 21.53 4.17 8.84
CA GLU A 16 21.67 5.60 9.08
C GLU A 16 22.13 6.28 7.78
N TRP A 17 21.33 7.20 7.27
CA TRP A 17 21.58 7.97 6.05
C TRP A 17 21.75 9.44 6.41
N HIS A 18 22.99 9.94 6.39
CA HIS A 18 23.29 11.34 6.75
C HIS A 18 22.68 11.80 8.09
N GLY A 19 22.78 10.99 9.12
CA GLY A 19 22.20 11.25 10.44
C GLY A 19 20.69 10.96 10.57
N LEU A 20 20.07 10.40 9.53
CA LEU A 20 18.65 10.03 9.51
C LEU A 20 18.49 8.51 9.49
N GLN A 21 17.48 8.02 10.20
CA GLN A 21 17.07 6.63 10.02
C GLN A 21 16.41 6.45 8.65
N ALA A 22 16.89 5.47 7.90
CA ALA A 22 16.42 5.17 6.55
C ALA A 22 16.20 3.66 6.36
N ILE A 23 15.32 3.33 5.43
CA ILE A 23 15.15 1.97 4.90
C ILE A 23 15.90 1.86 3.58
N ILE A 24 16.75 0.85 3.49
CA ILE A 24 17.33 0.41 2.22
C ILE A 24 16.53 -0.79 1.73
N LYS A 25 15.80 -0.62 0.63
CA LYS A 25 15.10 -1.71 -0.08
C LYS A 25 15.95 -2.18 -1.23
N ARG A 26 16.50 -3.39 -1.12
CA ARG A 26 17.41 -3.98 -2.11
C ARG A 26 16.74 -5.17 -2.81
N ARG A 27 16.56 -5.10 -4.13
CA ARG A 27 15.95 -6.18 -4.90
C ARG A 27 16.94 -7.32 -5.11
N VAL A 28 16.50 -8.53 -4.74
CA VAL A 28 17.31 -9.74 -4.83
C VAL A 28 17.19 -10.43 -6.19
N ARG A 29 18.28 -11.04 -6.63
CA ARG A 29 18.33 -11.83 -7.87
C ARG A 29 17.44 -13.07 -7.76
N LYS A 30 16.70 -13.38 -8.80
CA LYS A 30 15.90 -14.60 -8.92
C LYS A 30 16.69 -15.65 -9.74
N LYS A 31 17.09 -16.74 -9.07
CA LYS A 31 17.91 -17.79 -9.69
C LYS A 31 17.23 -18.47 -10.89
N TYR A 32 15.88 -18.53 -10.90
CA TYR A 32 15.08 -19.15 -11.98
C TYR A 32 14.91 -18.27 -13.21
N ARG A 33 15.30 -16.98 -13.14
CA ARG A 33 15.23 -16.05 -14.29
C ARG A 33 16.53 -16.04 -15.07
N HIS A 34 16.45 -15.92 -16.39
CA HIS A 34 17.62 -15.65 -17.21
C HIS A 34 18.29 -14.35 -16.76
N ARG A 35 19.63 -14.33 -16.70
CA ARG A 35 20.41 -13.24 -16.09
C ARG A 35 20.06 -11.85 -16.66
N SER A 36 20.00 -11.71 -17.98
CA SER A 36 19.71 -10.42 -18.63
C SER A 36 18.28 -9.95 -18.36
N LEU A 37 17.31 -10.85 -18.31
CA LEU A 37 15.92 -10.56 -18.00
C LEU A 37 15.80 -10.12 -16.52
N ASP A 38 16.44 -10.84 -15.60
CA ASP A 38 16.44 -10.49 -14.18
C ASP A 38 17.01 -9.10 -13.92
N LEU A 39 18.14 -8.76 -14.56
CA LEU A 39 18.76 -7.42 -14.46
C LEU A 39 17.80 -6.33 -14.95
N ARG A 40 17.18 -6.53 -16.12
CA ARG A 40 16.22 -5.57 -16.72
C ARG A 40 15.00 -5.37 -15.82
N ILE A 41 14.42 -6.45 -15.30
CA ILE A 41 13.25 -6.39 -14.41
C ILE A 41 13.58 -5.66 -13.11
N ARG A 42 14.70 -6.00 -12.46
CA ARG A 42 15.08 -5.34 -11.19
C ARG A 42 15.35 -3.86 -11.39
N ARG A 43 16.07 -3.48 -12.46
CA ARG A 43 16.34 -2.07 -12.80
C ARG A 43 15.04 -1.31 -13.03
N TYR A 44 14.16 -1.84 -13.89
CA TYR A 44 12.86 -1.23 -14.17
C TYR A 44 12.04 -1.06 -12.89
N ARG A 45 11.86 -2.12 -12.10
CA ARG A 45 11.04 -2.08 -10.88
C ARG A 45 11.62 -1.15 -9.82
N THR A 46 12.94 -0.99 -9.74
CA THR A 46 13.56 -0.06 -8.78
C THR A 46 13.22 1.39 -9.13
N VAL A 47 13.39 1.78 -10.37
CA VAL A 47 13.09 3.14 -10.83
C VAL A 47 11.58 3.40 -10.77
N HIS A 48 10.79 2.46 -11.26
CA HIS A 48 9.34 2.57 -11.32
C HIS A 48 8.72 2.74 -9.92
N GLU A 49 9.12 1.94 -8.95
CA GLU A 49 8.63 2.05 -7.57
C GLU A 49 8.90 3.43 -6.98
N ALA A 50 10.10 3.96 -7.15
CA ALA A 50 10.45 5.30 -6.68
C ALA A 50 9.61 6.40 -7.36
N GLN A 51 9.33 6.25 -8.65
CA GLN A 51 8.42 7.15 -9.37
C GLN A 51 6.99 7.08 -8.82
N MET A 52 6.47 5.88 -8.58
CA MET A 52 5.11 5.71 -8.05
C MET A 52 4.97 6.27 -6.64
N ILE A 53 5.97 6.11 -5.78
CA ILE A 53 6.03 6.75 -4.45
C ILE A 53 5.94 8.28 -4.60
N HIS A 54 6.72 8.85 -5.52
CA HIS A 54 6.71 10.29 -5.78
C HIS A 54 5.33 10.78 -6.29
N GLU A 55 4.71 10.08 -7.24
CA GLU A 55 3.40 10.46 -7.77
C GLU A 55 2.29 10.29 -6.73
N ALA A 56 2.34 9.25 -5.89
CA ALA A 56 1.41 9.09 -4.77
C ALA A 56 1.53 10.26 -3.77
N ARG A 57 2.77 10.70 -3.47
CA ARG A 57 3.01 11.88 -2.62
C ARG A 57 2.43 13.16 -3.23
N LYS A 58 2.58 13.37 -4.54
CA LYS A 58 1.94 14.48 -5.26
C LYS A 58 0.41 14.41 -5.25
N ALA A 59 -0.15 13.21 -5.12
CA ALA A 59 -1.59 13.00 -4.92
C ALA A 59 -2.07 13.34 -3.50
N GLY A 60 -1.17 13.76 -2.59
CA GLY A 60 -1.49 14.05 -1.20
C GLY A 60 -1.62 12.79 -0.33
N VAL A 61 -1.06 11.66 -0.77
CA VAL A 61 -0.98 10.44 0.02
C VAL A 61 0.36 10.42 0.76
N PRO A 62 0.38 10.34 2.11
CA PRO A 62 1.62 10.21 2.86
C PRO A 62 2.35 8.93 2.48
N THR A 63 3.58 9.08 2.00
CA THR A 63 4.49 8.00 1.61
C THR A 63 5.89 8.31 2.12
N PRO A 64 6.77 7.31 2.31
CA PRO A 64 8.16 7.57 2.64
C PRO A 64 8.82 8.51 1.63
N ILE A 65 9.66 9.41 2.11
CA ILE A 65 10.50 10.23 1.22
C ILE A 65 11.56 9.32 0.61
N VAL A 66 11.71 9.35 -0.71
CA VAL A 66 12.81 8.66 -1.40
C VAL A 66 14.03 9.57 -1.37
N TYR A 67 15.13 9.10 -0.77
CA TYR A 67 16.38 9.84 -0.66
C TYR A 67 17.33 9.56 -1.83
N GLU A 68 17.41 8.27 -2.25
CA GLU A 68 18.29 7.83 -3.33
C GLU A 68 17.71 6.63 -4.07
N VAL A 69 18.00 6.57 -5.38
CA VAL A 69 17.66 5.43 -6.25
C VAL A 69 18.91 4.97 -6.99
N ASP A 70 19.44 3.84 -6.60
CA ASP A 70 20.53 3.18 -7.30
C ASP A 70 19.99 2.07 -8.21
N LYS A 71 19.87 2.40 -9.49
CA LYS A 71 19.36 1.49 -10.53
C LYS A 71 20.34 0.35 -10.88
N ASP A 72 21.63 0.52 -10.58
CA ASP A 72 22.67 -0.45 -10.94
C ASP A 72 22.88 -1.49 -9.83
N HIS A 73 22.71 -1.08 -8.57
CA HIS A 73 22.64 -1.99 -7.41
C HIS A 73 21.21 -2.37 -7.01
N PHE A 74 20.18 -1.89 -7.75
CA PHE A 74 18.75 -2.22 -7.55
C PHE A 74 18.26 -1.85 -6.15
N THR A 75 18.65 -0.68 -5.67
CA THR A 75 18.43 -0.22 -4.30
C THR A 75 17.64 1.09 -4.29
N ILE A 76 16.69 1.21 -3.37
CA ILE A 76 16.02 2.46 -3.01
C ILE A 76 16.37 2.75 -1.56
N VAL A 77 16.88 3.95 -1.29
CA VAL A 77 17.05 4.47 0.06
C VAL A 77 15.89 5.42 0.34
N MET A 78 15.11 5.14 1.36
CA MET A 78 13.90 5.90 1.68
C MET A 78 13.76 6.12 3.19
N GLU A 79 12.91 7.06 3.55
CA GLU A 79 12.57 7.39 4.93
C GLU A 79 12.13 6.15 5.72
N TYR A 80 12.66 6.00 6.93
CA TYR A 80 12.11 5.09 7.92
C TYR A 80 10.93 5.75 8.61
N ILE A 81 9.78 5.12 8.57
CA ILE A 81 8.57 5.59 9.26
C ILE A 81 8.47 4.85 10.59
N PRO A 82 8.76 5.51 11.73
CA PRO A 82 8.54 4.91 13.04
C PRO A 82 7.04 4.80 13.30
N GLY A 83 6.57 3.63 13.69
CA GLY A 83 5.16 3.38 13.94
C GLY A 83 4.79 1.91 13.82
N MET A 84 3.50 1.62 13.97
CA MET A 84 2.95 0.29 13.89
C MET A 84 2.18 0.08 12.59
N ARG A 85 2.22 -1.13 12.06
CA ARG A 85 1.39 -1.47 10.90
C ARG A 85 -0.07 -1.56 11.31
N VAL A 86 -0.94 -1.13 10.42
CA VAL A 86 -2.40 -1.23 10.63
C VAL A 86 -2.81 -2.68 10.91
N LYS A 87 -2.12 -3.65 10.29
CA LYS A 87 -2.32 -5.08 10.57
C LYS A 87 -2.15 -5.45 12.05
N GLU A 88 -1.28 -4.77 12.77
CA GLU A 88 -0.97 -5.06 14.18
C GLU A 88 -1.91 -4.31 15.13
N LEU A 89 -2.53 -3.22 14.68
CA LEU A 89 -3.35 -2.32 15.48
C LEU A 89 -4.85 -2.66 15.44
N LEU A 90 -5.37 -3.08 14.28
CA LEU A 90 -6.79 -3.04 13.96
C LEU A 90 -7.68 -3.84 14.93
N GLU A 91 -7.19 -4.96 15.46
CA GLU A 91 -7.95 -5.79 16.39
C GLU A 91 -7.90 -5.28 17.84
N SER A 92 -6.88 -4.49 18.21
CA SER A 92 -6.72 -3.93 19.54
C SER A 92 -7.41 -2.56 19.72
N MET A 93 -7.77 -1.90 18.61
CA MET A 93 -8.46 -0.61 18.62
C MET A 93 -9.91 -0.74 19.10
N ASP A 94 -10.43 0.30 19.73
CA ASP A 94 -11.86 0.41 19.99
C ASP A 94 -12.67 0.65 18.70
N GLY A 95 -14.00 0.64 18.81
CA GLY A 95 -14.88 0.76 17.64
C GLY A 95 -14.80 2.13 16.96
N GLU A 96 -14.59 3.21 17.70
CA GLU A 96 -14.49 4.57 17.15
C GLU A 96 -13.14 4.80 16.46
N GLU A 97 -12.05 4.41 17.09
CA GLU A 97 -10.70 4.45 16.52
C GLU A 97 -10.64 3.67 15.21
N ARG A 98 -11.20 2.45 15.22
CA ARG A 98 -11.26 1.56 14.06
C ARG A 98 -12.06 2.14 12.91
N ARG A 99 -13.21 2.78 13.22
CA ARG A 99 -14.03 3.49 12.24
C ARG A 99 -13.26 4.62 11.58
N ASN A 100 -12.65 5.49 12.40
CA ASN A 100 -11.89 6.64 11.94
C ASN A 100 -10.71 6.23 11.08
N LEU A 101 -9.94 5.23 11.52
CA LEU A 101 -8.82 4.70 10.75
C LEU A 101 -9.27 4.13 9.40
N SER A 102 -10.31 3.30 9.41
CA SER A 102 -10.84 2.68 8.18
C SER A 102 -11.36 3.72 7.19
N HIS A 103 -12.06 4.74 7.67
CA HIS A 103 -12.52 5.86 6.85
C HIS A 103 -11.34 6.61 6.21
N ARG A 104 -10.29 6.92 6.98
CA ARG A 104 -9.06 7.56 6.48
C ARG A 104 -8.36 6.71 5.42
N ILE A 105 -8.32 5.38 5.58
CA ILE A 105 -7.78 4.46 4.57
C ILE A 105 -8.53 4.64 3.25
N GLY A 106 -9.87 4.68 3.30
CA GLY A 106 -10.71 4.93 2.12
C GLY A 106 -10.37 6.24 1.42
N GLY A 107 -10.21 7.32 2.19
CA GLY A 107 -9.79 8.62 1.66
C GLY A 107 -8.42 8.62 0.98
N LEU A 108 -7.43 7.87 1.52
CA LEU A 108 -6.12 7.72 0.88
C LEU A 108 -6.22 6.98 -0.46
N ILE A 109 -6.97 5.88 -0.51
CA ILE A 109 -7.19 5.11 -1.75
C ILE A 109 -7.86 5.99 -2.81
N ALA A 110 -8.88 6.76 -2.42
CA ALA A 110 -9.55 7.68 -3.32
C ALA A 110 -8.61 8.73 -3.93
N ARG A 111 -7.66 9.26 -3.13
CA ARG A 111 -6.63 10.21 -3.64
C ARG A 111 -5.72 9.57 -4.68
N LEU A 112 -5.28 8.32 -4.50
CA LEU A 112 -4.54 7.57 -5.52
C LEU A 112 -5.37 7.42 -6.79
N HIS A 113 -6.60 6.92 -6.66
CA HIS A 113 -7.48 6.62 -7.80
C HIS A 113 -7.87 7.89 -8.58
N LYS A 114 -8.01 9.06 -7.92
CA LYS A 114 -8.19 10.36 -8.59
C LYS A 114 -7.02 10.74 -9.50
N ARG A 115 -5.83 10.24 -9.22
CA ARG A 115 -4.62 10.44 -10.01
C ARG A 115 -4.30 9.24 -10.92
N ASN A 116 -5.27 8.33 -11.10
CA ASN A 116 -5.13 7.12 -11.89
C ASN A 116 -4.00 6.20 -11.40
N ILE A 117 -3.64 6.25 -10.12
CA ILE A 117 -2.64 5.39 -9.50
C ILE A 117 -3.36 4.20 -8.88
N ILE A 118 -3.00 3.01 -9.31
CA ILE A 118 -3.39 1.74 -8.72
C ILE A 118 -2.23 1.26 -7.86
N HIS A 119 -2.51 0.87 -6.60
CA HIS A 119 -1.47 0.41 -5.69
C HIS A 119 -1.02 -1.02 -6.02
N GLY A 120 -1.95 -1.89 -6.38
CA GLY A 120 -1.71 -3.26 -6.81
C GLY A 120 -1.39 -4.26 -5.68
N ASP A 121 -1.23 -3.78 -4.42
CA ASP A 121 -1.00 -4.60 -3.22
C ASP A 121 -1.57 -3.93 -1.97
N LEU A 122 -2.83 -3.47 -2.05
CA LEU A 122 -3.51 -2.83 -0.92
C LEU A 122 -3.80 -3.86 0.16
N THR A 123 -3.01 -3.80 1.24
CA THR A 123 -3.17 -4.64 2.44
C THR A 123 -2.94 -3.83 3.71
N THR A 124 -3.46 -4.29 4.83
CA THR A 124 -3.21 -3.68 6.15
C THR A 124 -1.74 -3.75 6.58
N SER A 125 -0.93 -4.62 5.94
CA SER A 125 0.52 -4.71 6.15
C SER A 125 1.31 -3.59 5.47
N ASN A 126 0.72 -2.95 4.44
CA ASN A 126 1.33 -1.87 3.67
C ASN A 126 0.84 -0.48 4.11
N LEU A 127 0.21 -0.41 5.27
CA LEU A 127 -0.22 0.81 5.95
C LEU A 127 0.47 0.90 7.30
N ILE A 128 1.08 2.07 7.60
CA ILE A 128 1.74 2.35 8.88
C ILE A 128 1.06 3.56 9.53
N MET A 129 0.60 3.38 10.77
CA MET A 129 0.25 4.49 11.65
C MET A 129 1.54 5.00 12.28
N ALA A 130 1.99 6.18 11.85
CA ALA A 130 3.23 6.77 12.30
C ALA A 130 3.09 7.35 13.70
N GLU A 131 4.15 7.18 14.50
CA GLU A 131 4.32 7.89 15.77
C GLU A 131 4.62 9.38 15.51
N PRO A 132 4.21 10.27 16.43
CA PRO A 132 4.63 11.68 16.37
C PRO A 132 6.16 11.79 16.38
N THR A 133 6.70 12.52 15.42
CA THR A 133 8.15 12.78 15.36
C THR A 133 8.41 14.27 15.35
N ARG A 134 9.69 14.68 15.63
CA ARG A 134 10.08 16.10 15.52
C ARG A 134 9.83 16.70 14.13
N ARG A 135 9.80 15.88 13.07
CA ARG A 135 9.53 16.29 11.68
C ARG A 135 8.06 16.35 11.35
N ASN A 136 7.24 15.70 12.16
CA ASN A 136 5.80 15.62 11.99
C ASN A 136 5.10 15.71 13.34
N PRO A 137 5.21 16.88 14.01
CA PRO A 137 4.59 17.10 15.33
C PRO A 137 3.06 17.12 15.26
N GLU A 138 2.48 17.39 14.09
CA GLU A 138 1.03 17.39 13.86
C GLU A 138 0.42 15.97 13.78
N ALA A 139 1.23 14.92 13.89
CA ALA A 139 0.73 13.56 14.14
C ALA A 139 0.11 13.43 15.56
N GLY A 140 -0.02 14.55 16.30
CA GLY A 140 -0.66 14.61 17.60
C GLY A 140 -2.16 14.39 17.52
N GLY A 141 -2.63 13.39 18.27
CA GLY A 141 -4.03 12.99 18.39
C GLY A 141 -4.37 11.71 17.62
N GLU A 142 -4.42 11.74 16.31
CA GLU A 142 -4.82 10.56 15.51
C GLU A 142 -3.67 9.86 14.75
N GLY A 143 -2.43 10.35 14.86
CA GLY A 143 -1.28 9.86 14.09
C GLY A 143 -1.40 10.08 12.57
N MET A 144 -0.29 10.03 11.84
CA MET A 144 -0.29 10.12 10.38
C MET A 144 -0.26 8.72 9.76
N LEU A 145 -1.20 8.45 8.85
CA LEU A 145 -1.29 7.18 8.13
C LEU A 145 -0.46 7.22 6.85
N PHE A 146 0.58 6.39 6.79
CA PHE A 146 1.45 6.23 5.63
C PHE A 146 1.08 5.00 4.82
N LEU A 147 1.11 5.13 3.49
CA LEU A 147 1.03 4.01 2.56
C LEU A 147 2.44 3.69 2.04
N ILE A 148 2.81 2.42 2.08
CA ILE A 148 4.15 1.94 1.72
C ILE A 148 4.09 0.82 0.68
N ASP A 149 5.24 0.52 0.06
CA ASP A 149 5.44 -0.58 -0.89
C ASP A 149 4.64 -0.44 -2.21
N PHE A 150 5.11 0.47 -3.05
CA PHE A 150 4.56 0.73 -4.38
C PHE A 150 5.18 -0.17 -5.49
N GLY A 151 5.78 -1.30 -5.11
CA GLY A 151 6.47 -2.20 -6.04
C GLY A 151 5.60 -2.87 -7.10
N LEU A 152 4.29 -2.90 -6.91
CA LEU A 152 3.29 -3.42 -7.85
C LEU A 152 2.35 -2.34 -8.40
N SER A 153 2.60 -1.08 -8.07
CA SER A 153 1.74 0.03 -8.49
C SER A 153 1.90 0.36 -9.98
N TYR A 154 0.88 0.93 -10.56
CA TYR A 154 0.88 1.36 -11.96
C TYR A 154 -0.19 2.42 -12.21
N PHE A 155 -0.11 3.07 -13.37
CA PHE A 155 -1.17 4.00 -13.82
C PHE A 155 -2.23 3.24 -14.60
N SER A 156 -3.51 3.49 -14.25
CA SER A 156 -4.65 2.98 -15.01
C SER A 156 -5.87 3.89 -14.88
N MET A 157 -6.59 4.05 -15.96
CA MET A 157 -7.87 4.74 -16.02
C MET A 157 -9.06 3.78 -15.89
N GLU A 158 -8.81 2.46 -15.90
CA GLU A 158 -9.85 1.44 -15.89
C GLU A 158 -10.53 1.34 -14.53
N LEU A 159 -11.86 1.28 -14.54
CA LEU A 159 -12.66 1.07 -13.33
C LEU A 159 -12.39 -0.31 -12.70
N GLU A 160 -12.10 -1.30 -13.52
CA GLU A 160 -11.81 -2.65 -13.06
C GLU A 160 -10.55 -2.70 -12.20
N ASP A 161 -9.48 -2.00 -12.57
CA ASP A 161 -8.25 -1.94 -11.78
C ASP A 161 -8.46 -1.29 -10.42
N ARG A 162 -9.29 -0.26 -10.33
CA ARG A 162 -9.72 0.33 -9.05
C ARG A 162 -10.53 -0.66 -8.22
N GLY A 163 -11.41 -1.42 -8.88
CA GLY A 163 -12.16 -2.51 -8.24
C GLY A 163 -11.23 -3.60 -7.70
N VAL A 164 -10.18 -3.96 -8.42
CA VAL A 164 -9.15 -4.92 -7.97
C VAL A 164 -8.45 -4.42 -6.72
N ASP A 165 -8.04 -3.16 -6.66
CA ASP A 165 -7.39 -2.58 -5.47
C ASP A 165 -8.29 -2.67 -4.22
N LEU A 166 -9.57 -2.25 -4.33
CA LEU A 166 -10.52 -2.37 -3.23
C LEU A 166 -10.81 -3.83 -2.84
N HIS A 167 -10.88 -4.73 -3.83
CA HIS A 167 -11.05 -6.15 -3.59
C HIS A 167 -9.86 -6.79 -2.88
N LEU A 168 -8.62 -6.40 -3.23
CA LEU A 168 -7.41 -6.85 -2.54
C LEU A 168 -7.45 -6.45 -1.06
N LEU A 169 -7.82 -5.20 -0.75
CA LEU A 169 -7.97 -4.76 0.64
C LEU A 169 -9.05 -5.54 1.38
N LYS A 170 -10.22 -5.74 0.76
CA LYS A 170 -11.31 -6.56 1.33
C LYS A 170 -10.83 -7.97 1.68
N ARG A 171 -10.09 -8.60 0.78
CA ARG A 171 -9.50 -9.93 1.02
C ARG A 171 -8.47 -9.91 2.14
N ALA A 172 -7.61 -8.90 2.20
CA ALA A 172 -6.63 -8.73 3.27
C ALA A 172 -7.30 -8.58 4.65
N LEU A 173 -8.37 -7.77 4.73
CA LEU A 173 -9.17 -7.62 5.93
C LEU A 173 -9.78 -8.96 6.35
N ASN A 174 -10.47 -9.66 5.43
CA ASN A 174 -11.09 -10.95 5.72
C ASN A 174 -10.09 -12.03 6.17
N SER A 175 -8.89 -12.04 5.62
CA SER A 175 -7.88 -13.05 5.95
C SER A 175 -7.13 -12.77 7.25
N SER A 176 -6.96 -11.50 7.61
CA SER A 176 -6.14 -11.10 8.78
C SER A 176 -6.95 -10.57 9.95
N HIS A 177 -8.19 -10.11 9.72
CA HIS A 177 -9.04 -9.39 10.69
C HIS A 177 -10.51 -9.82 10.59
N PHE A 178 -10.77 -11.11 10.44
CA PHE A 178 -12.10 -11.65 10.10
C PHE A 178 -13.22 -11.17 11.04
N ARG A 179 -12.92 -10.91 12.32
CA ARG A 179 -13.91 -10.46 13.32
C ARG A 179 -14.45 -9.06 13.04
N VAL A 180 -13.63 -8.18 12.50
CA VAL A 180 -13.93 -6.77 12.28
C VAL A 180 -13.90 -6.37 10.79
N ALA A 181 -13.60 -7.33 9.90
CA ALA A 181 -13.39 -7.09 8.48
C ALA A 181 -14.57 -6.39 7.79
N GLY A 182 -15.80 -6.83 8.08
CA GLY A 182 -17.01 -6.24 7.47
C GLY A 182 -17.22 -4.80 7.90
N GLU A 183 -17.08 -4.53 9.21
CA GLU A 183 -17.15 -3.18 9.77
C GLU A 183 -16.08 -2.27 9.16
N CYS A 184 -14.82 -2.70 9.21
CA CYS A 184 -13.71 -1.92 8.65
C CYS A 184 -13.90 -1.62 7.17
N TYR A 185 -14.27 -2.64 6.38
CA TYR A 185 -14.48 -2.45 4.95
C TYR A 185 -15.59 -1.47 4.65
N SER A 186 -16.72 -1.50 5.38
CA SER A 186 -17.81 -0.55 5.20
C SER A 186 -17.37 0.90 5.43
N HIS A 187 -16.55 1.14 6.46
CA HIS A 187 -15.98 2.47 6.73
C HIS A 187 -14.90 2.89 5.72
N VAL A 188 -14.12 1.95 5.19
CA VAL A 188 -13.23 2.22 4.05
C VAL A 188 -14.02 2.70 2.85
N ILE A 189 -15.12 2.03 2.51
CA ILE A 189 -15.97 2.43 1.39
C ILE A 189 -16.62 3.78 1.64
N SER A 190 -17.09 4.07 2.86
CA SER A 190 -17.60 5.39 3.21
C SER A 190 -16.58 6.50 2.96
N GLY A 191 -15.35 6.38 3.45
CA GLY A 191 -14.30 7.37 3.23
C GLY A 191 -13.84 7.45 1.78
N TYR A 192 -13.88 6.33 1.05
CA TYR A 192 -13.59 6.29 -0.38
C TYR A 192 -14.66 7.06 -1.17
N SER A 193 -15.95 6.80 -0.92
CA SER A 193 -17.09 7.43 -1.59
C SER A 193 -17.13 8.93 -1.33
N GLU A 194 -16.94 9.35 -0.08
CA GLU A 194 -16.87 10.77 0.28
C GLU A 194 -15.76 11.49 -0.48
N ALA A 195 -14.58 10.87 -0.55
CA ALA A 195 -13.42 11.50 -1.17
C ALA A 195 -13.47 11.49 -2.70
N ILE A 196 -14.00 10.43 -3.36
CA ILE A 196 -13.98 10.31 -4.83
C ILE A 196 -15.27 10.80 -5.48
N GLY A 197 -16.38 10.83 -4.73
CA GLY A 197 -17.73 11.12 -5.17
C GLY A 197 -18.60 9.85 -5.30
N GLU A 198 -19.82 9.89 -4.76
CA GLU A 198 -20.73 8.75 -4.63
C GLU A 198 -21.02 8.04 -5.97
N GLU A 199 -21.31 8.80 -7.03
CA GLU A 199 -21.60 8.21 -8.34
C GLU A 199 -20.43 7.43 -8.90
N TYR A 200 -19.21 7.97 -8.77
CA TYR A 200 -18.01 7.30 -9.25
C TYR A 200 -17.68 6.07 -8.39
N ALA A 201 -17.79 6.21 -7.06
CA ALA A 201 -17.61 5.11 -6.13
C ALA A 201 -18.55 3.94 -6.44
N SER A 202 -19.84 4.21 -6.71
CA SER A 202 -20.81 3.19 -7.09
C SER A 202 -20.39 2.39 -8.33
N LYS A 203 -19.82 3.05 -9.35
CA LYS A 203 -19.31 2.38 -10.56
C LYS A 203 -18.13 1.45 -10.22
N VAL A 204 -17.20 1.88 -9.35
CA VAL A 204 -16.07 1.06 -8.91
C VAL A 204 -16.53 -0.12 -8.07
N LEU A 205 -17.48 0.09 -7.15
CA LEU A 205 -18.05 -0.98 -6.32
C LEU A 205 -18.79 -2.04 -7.14
N GLY A 206 -19.48 -1.64 -8.20
CA GLY A 206 -20.03 -2.59 -9.17
C GLY A 206 -18.97 -3.51 -9.77
N LYS A 207 -17.74 -2.99 -10.02
CA LYS A 207 -16.61 -3.82 -10.47
C LYS A 207 -16.09 -4.76 -9.39
N VAL A 208 -16.06 -4.33 -8.13
CA VAL A 208 -15.73 -5.22 -7.00
C VAL A 208 -16.68 -6.42 -6.96
N GLU A 209 -17.98 -6.20 -7.09
CA GLU A 209 -18.99 -7.27 -7.10
C GLU A 209 -18.82 -8.22 -8.30
N GLU A 210 -18.51 -7.68 -9.49
CA GLU A 210 -18.24 -8.49 -10.68
C GLU A 210 -16.99 -9.38 -10.48
N ILE A 211 -15.91 -8.85 -9.88
CA ILE A 211 -14.68 -9.58 -9.58
C ILE A 211 -14.97 -10.70 -8.59
N GLU A 212 -15.75 -10.44 -7.53
CA GLU A 212 -16.13 -11.44 -6.53
C GLU A 212 -16.98 -12.57 -7.11
N ARG A 213 -17.89 -12.24 -8.03
CA ARG A 213 -18.69 -13.26 -8.73
C ARG A 213 -17.78 -14.18 -9.57
N ARG A 214 -16.89 -13.61 -10.39
CA ARG A 214 -15.94 -14.38 -11.20
C ARG A 214 -15.08 -15.31 -10.36
N GLY A 215 -14.54 -14.84 -9.23
CA GLY A 215 -13.74 -15.63 -8.31
C GLY A 215 -14.49 -16.83 -7.72
N ARG A 216 -15.78 -16.70 -7.41
CA ARG A 216 -16.62 -17.80 -6.90
C ARG A 216 -16.89 -18.88 -7.95
N TYR A 217 -17.05 -18.50 -9.20
CA TYR A 217 -17.26 -19.49 -10.30
C TYR A 217 -15.98 -20.27 -10.60
N ALA A 218 -14.80 -19.63 -10.57
CA ALA A 218 -13.53 -20.29 -10.78
C ALA A 218 -13.23 -21.38 -9.73
N LEU A 219 -13.64 -21.17 -8.47
CA LEU A 219 -13.48 -22.15 -7.38
C LEU A 219 -14.46 -23.35 -7.49
N ARG A 220 -15.59 -23.21 -8.20
CA ARG A 220 -16.56 -24.29 -8.39
C ARG A 220 -16.30 -25.16 -9.61
N SER A 221 -15.43 -24.73 -10.51
CA SER A 221 -15.08 -25.43 -11.75
C SER A 221 -13.77 -26.22 -11.67
N THR A 222 -13.16 -26.31 -10.48
CA THR A 222 -12.04 -27.23 -10.25
C THR A 222 -12.60 -28.53 -9.68
N PRO A 223 -12.53 -29.67 -10.41
CA PRO A 223 -13.02 -30.99 -9.97
C PRO A 223 -12.22 -31.53 -8.79
#